data_22273f3aab212ca9dd1b70b229eba84a
#
_entry.id   22273f3aab212ca9dd1b70b229eba84a
#
_cell.length_a   1.000
_cell.length_b   1.000
_cell.length_c   1.000
_cell.angle_alpha   90.00
_cell.angle_beta   90.00
_cell.angle_gamma   90.00
#
_symmetry.space_group_name_H-M   'P 1'
#
loop_
_entity.id
_entity.type
_entity.pdbx_description
1 polymer ?
#
loop_
_entity_poly.entity_id
_entity_poly.type
_entity_poly.pdbx_seq_one_letter_code
_entity_poly.pdbx_strand_id
1 'polypeptide(L)'
;KGTRTAFVLDCIRHWVLEYHIDGIHVNRDHAPVEALAQDPLLSHTKIMTESFRLDEIYEERHIPNFRNLAEYNDGFMLDVRRFLKGDEGQLVPFTWRARRNPSEYAVINYMANHNGFTLMDTVSYDEKHNEANGEENHDGTDFNYSWNCGEEGPSRKKKTLGLRARQLRNAFVLLLLSQGTPLIYEGDERGNSQSGNNNVYCQDNELSWVNWKTGKTFGFLTEYVKKLIAFRRKHPVFHQAKELRMTDYLSCGHPDISYHGKRAWLGDFENYSRSVGIFYGGDCIAANTEGKEEDSFFYVAYNMHWIPHEFALPNLPGRGRWKIAIDTGAEGTAGIYAEGEEPLLSSQRTVTVPERTILVLTGKKGTEEKPEKGRSEREKMEKTKKAAKKES
;
A
#
# COMPACT_ATOMS: atom_id res chain seq x y z
N LYS A 1 -28.49 -23.77 -18.00
CA LYS A 1 -27.74 -23.21 -16.85
C LYS A 1 -27.28 -24.29 -15.87
N GLY A 2 -28.16 -25.19 -15.36
CA GLY A 2 -27.82 -26.20 -14.36
C GLY A 2 -26.66 -27.14 -14.73
N THR A 3 -26.63 -27.66 -15.96
CA THR A 3 -25.58 -28.57 -16.42
C THR A 3 -24.19 -27.91 -16.44
N ARG A 4 -24.09 -26.63 -16.85
CA ARG A 4 -22.83 -25.88 -16.84
C ARG A 4 -22.35 -25.65 -15.40
N THR A 5 -23.24 -25.26 -14.51
CA THR A 5 -22.91 -25.05 -13.08
C THR A 5 -22.41 -26.34 -12.44
N ALA A 6 -23.11 -27.47 -12.62
CA ALA A 6 -22.68 -28.76 -12.10
C ALA A 6 -21.30 -29.16 -12.64
N PHE A 7 -21.08 -29.01 -13.95
CA PHE A 7 -19.79 -29.36 -14.56
C PHE A 7 -18.62 -28.54 -13.98
N VAL A 8 -18.79 -27.22 -13.84
CA VAL A 8 -17.74 -26.34 -13.27
C VAL A 8 -17.47 -26.73 -11.80
N LEU A 9 -18.52 -26.96 -11.01
CA LEU A 9 -18.37 -27.39 -9.61
C LEU A 9 -17.60 -28.72 -9.54
N ASP A 10 -17.96 -29.70 -10.35
CA ASP A 10 -17.30 -31.01 -10.33
C ASP A 10 -15.84 -30.94 -10.76
N CYS A 11 -15.49 -30.11 -11.75
CA CYS A 11 -14.11 -29.85 -12.14
C CYS A 11 -13.31 -29.23 -10.99
N ILE A 12 -13.84 -28.21 -10.33
CA ILE A 12 -13.12 -27.50 -9.25
C ILE A 12 -12.99 -28.40 -8.02
N ARG A 13 -14.04 -29.14 -7.66
CA ARG A 13 -13.99 -30.15 -6.59
C ARG A 13 -12.92 -31.21 -6.86
N HIS A 14 -12.83 -31.69 -8.11
CA HIS A 14 -11.82 -32.64 -8.52
C HIS A 14 -10.40 -32.06 -8.29
N TRP A 15 -10.13 -30.84 -8.74
CA TRP A 15 -8.83 -30.22 -8.55
C TRP A 15 -8.47 -30.02 -7.06
N VAL A 16 -9.43 -29.62 -6.23
CA VAL A 16 -9.22 -29.48 -4.79
C VAL A 16 -8.95 -30.83 -4.12
N LEU A 17 -9.71 -31.86 -4.48
CA LEU A 17 -9.60 -33.19 -3.85
C LEU A 17 -8.38 -33.98 -4.32
N GLU A 18 -8.08 -33.95 -5.61
CA GLU A 18 -7.01 -34.78 -6.20
C GLU A 18 -5.65 -34.07 -6.21
N TYR A 19 -5.66 -32.75 -6.45
CA TYR A 19 -4.42 -31.97 -6.56
C TYR A 19 -4.15 -31.07 -5.35
N HIS A 20 -5.06 -31.03 -4.38
CA HIS A 20 -4.92 -30.28 -3.11
C HIS A 20 -4.64 -28.77 -3.33
N ILE A 21 -5.28 -28.15 -4.32
CA ILE A 21 -5.12 -26.71 -4.55
C ILE A 21 -5.80 -25.92 -3.43
N ASP A 22 -5.14 -24.83 -2.97
CA ASP A 22 -5.60 -24.00 -1.85
C ASP A 22 -6.51 -22.85 -2.29
N GLY A 23 -6.53 -22.52 -3.57
CA GLY A 23 -7.33 -21.41 -4.10
C GLY A 23 -7.45 -21.43 -5.60
N ILE A 24 -8.48 -20.76 -6.08
CA ILE A 24 -8.81 -20.61 -7.49
C ILE A 24 -9.09 -19.15 -7.81
N HIS A 25 -8.66 -18.69 -8.99
CA HIS A 25 -9.13 -17.45 -9.60
C HIS A 25 -10.08 -17.79 -10.75
N VAL A 26 -11.27 -17.25 -10.72
CA VAL A 26 -12.31 -17.51 -11.73
C VAL A 26 -12.85 -16.20 -12.29
N ASN A 27 -13.03 -16.17 -13.61
CA ASN A 27 -13.72 -15.07 -14.26
C ASN A 27 -15.22 -15.19 -14.00
N ARG A 28 -15.82 -14.14 -13.48
CA ARG A 28 -17.24 -14.07 -13.09
C ARG A 28 -18.19 -14.36 -14.25
N ASP A 29 -17.86 -13.92 -15.45
CA ASP A 29 -18.73 -14.10 -16.63
C ASP A 29 -18.81 -15.56 -17.07
N HIS A 30 -17.82 -16.35 -16.68
CA HIS A 30 -17.68 -17.74 -17.12
C HIS A 30 -17.89 -18.78 -16.02
N ALA A 31 -17.79 -18.41 -14.75
CA ALA A 31 -17.95 -19.32 -13.61
C ALA A 31 -19.17 -18.97 -12.75
N PRO A 32 -19.84 -19.98 -12.13
CA PRO A 32 -20.95 -19.77 -11.22
C PRO A 32 -20.43 -19.40 -9.81
N VAL A 33 -19.93 -18.19 -9.63
CA VAL A 33 -19.20 -17.74 -8.42
C VAL A 33 -20.01 -17.95 -7.15
N GLU A 34 -21.31 -17.64 -7.17
CA GLU A 34 -22.20 -17.78 -6.02
C GLU A 34 -22.33 -19.24 -5.60
N ALA A 35 -22.46 -20.16 -6.56
CA ALA A 35 -22.53 -21.59 -6.27
C ALA A 35 -21.20 -22.14 -5.74
N LEU A 36 -20.05 -21.63 -6.24
CA LEU A 36 -18.73 -21.98 -5.72
C LEU A 36 -18.56 -21.50 -4.28
N ALA A 37 -18.98 -20.28 -3.99
CA ALA A 37 -18.87 -19.66 -2.67
C ALA A 37 -19.72 -20.39 -1.60
N GLN A 38 -20.84 -20.99 -2.01
CA GLN A 38 -21.77 -21.74 -1.13
C GLN A 38 -21.44 -23.23 -1.03
N ASP A 39 -20.46 -23.72 -1.79
CA ASP A 39 -20.11 -25.16 -1.80
C ASP A 39 -19.39 -25.56 -0.51
N PRO A 40 -19.96 -26.49 0.29
CA PRO A 40 -19.34 -26.90 1.55
C PRO A 40 -17.94 -27.51 1.39
N LEU A 41 -17.66 -28.19 0.27
CA LEU A 41 -16.36 -28.80 -0.01
C LEU A 41 -15.30 -27.74 -0.25
N LEU A 42 -15.69 -26.58 -0.80
CA LEU A 42 -14.80 -25.46 -1.10
C LEU A 42 -14.68 -24.45 0.06
N SER A 43 -15.28 -24.71 1.21
CA SER A 43 -15.30 -23.77 2.34
C SER A 43 -13.93 -23.31 2.83
N HIS A 44 -12.88 -24.14 2.64
CA HIS A 44 -11.49 -23.82 2.96
C HIS A 44 -10.65 -23.43 1.73
N THR A 45 -11.22 -23.49 0.53
CA THR A 45 -10.54 -23.10 -0.72
C THR A 45 -10.77 -21.62 -0.98
N LYS A 46 -9.71 -20.85 -1.22
CA LYS A 46 -9.83 -19.43 -1.56
C LYS A 46 -10.43 -19.26 -2.95
N ILE A 47 -11.49 -18.46 -3.05
CA ILE A 47 -12.18 -18.15 -4.30
C ILE A 47 -11.94 -16.68 -4.61
N MET A 48 -11.23 -16.43 -5.70
CA MET A 48 -10.86 -15.10 -6.17
C MET A 48 -11.61 -14.76 -7.44
N THR A 49 -12.19 -13.57 -7.50
CA THR A 49 -12.89 -13.03 -8.68
C THR A 49 -12.98 -11.51 -8.60
N GLU A 50 -13.40 -10.86 -9.70
CA GLU A 50 -13.46 -9.40 -9.80
C GLU A 50 -14.56 -8.78 -8.92
N SER A 51 -15.62 -9.52 -8.61
CA SER A 51 -16.72 -9.05 -7.73
C SER A 51 -17.62 -10.17 -7.24
N PHE A 52 -18.34 -9.92 -6.14
CA PHE A 52 -19.30 -10.86 -5.55
C PHE A 52 -20.69 -10.25 -5.44
N ARG A 53 -21.74 -11.07 -5.62
CA ARG A 53 -23.12 -10.75 -5.23
C ARG A 53 -23.35 -11.24 -3.81
N LEU A 54 -23.10 -10.39 -2.86
CA LEU A 54 -23.14 -10.77 -1.44
C LEU A 54 -24.52 -11.14 -0.94
N ASP A 55 -25.56 -10.55 -1.51
CA ASP A 55 -26.97 -10.86 -1.26
C ASP A 55 -27.37 -12.29 -1.69
N GLU A 56 -26.70 -12.84 -2.69
CA GLU A 56 -26.88 -14.21 -3.15
C GLU A 56 -25.99 -15.22 -2.38
N ILE A 57 -24.91 -14.76 -1.73
CA ILE A 57 -23.92 -15.63 -1.03
C ILE A 57 -24.23 -15.72 0.46
N TYR A 58 -24.55 -14.62 1.12
CA TYR A 58 -24.77 -14.54 2.55
C TYR A 58 -26.25 -14.34 2.89
N GLU A 59 -26.91 -15.42 3.31
CA GLU A 59 -28.27 -15.37 3.82
C GLU A 59 -28.35 -14.48 5.06
N GLU A 60 -29.36 -13.57 5.10
CA GLU A 60 -29.58 -12.64 6.22
C GLU A 60 -28.34 -11.83 6.66
N ARG A 61 -27.37 -11.64 5.76
CA ARG A 61 -26.08 -11.00 6.03
C ARG A 61 -25.23 -11.71 7.09
N HIS A 62 -25.46 -12.99 7.32
CA HIS A 62 -24.61 -13.78 8.21
C HIS A 62 -23.25 -14.09 7.54
N ILE A 63 -22.22 -13.37 7.94
CA ILE A 63 -20.84 -13.57 7.43
C ILE A 63 -20.17 -14.62 8.29
N PRO A 64 -19.67 -15.75 7.73
CA PRO A 64 -18.99 -16.77 8.49
C PRO A 64 -17.68 -16.25 9.13
N ASN A 65 -17.26 -16.89 10.22
CA ASN A 65 -16.04 -16.50 10.95
C ASN A 65 -14.75 -16.61 10.11
N PHE A 66 -14.71 -17.52 9.15
CA PHE A 66 -13.63 -17.62 8.19
C PHE A 66 -14.09 -17.09 6.83
N ARG A 67 -13.17 -16.43 6.13
CA ARG A 67 -13.43 -15.87 4.81
C ARG A 67 -12.55 -16.57 3.79
N ASN A 68 -13.17 -17.19 2.82
CA ASN A 68 -12.50 -17.82 1.68
C ASN A 68 -12.65 -17.03 0.38
N LEU A 69 -13.43 -15.92 0.39
CA LEU A 69 -13.65 -15.07 -0.78
C LEU A 69 -12.62 -13.95 -0.82
N ALA A 70 -12.13 -13.63 -2.01
CA ALA A 70 -11.23 -12.51 -2.23
C ALA A 70 -11.54 -11.80 -3.55
N GLU A 71 -11.76 -10.47 -3.49
CA GLU A 71 -11.93 -9.63 -4.66
C GLU A 71 -10.59 -9.37 -5.32
N TYR A 72 -10.48 -9.67 -6.61
CA TYR A 72 -9.36 -9.30 -7.46
C TYR A 72 -9.58 -7.86 -7.96
N ASN A 73 -8.94 -6.89 -7.29
CA ASN A 73 -9.36 -5.49 -7.31
C ASN A 73 -8.74 -4.71 -8.48
N ASP A 74 -9.32 -4.86 -9.68
CA ASP A 74 -8.94 -4.10 -10.88
C ASP A 74 -9.01 -2.59 -10.66
N GLY A 75 -10.01 -2.15 -9.89
CA GLY A 75 -10.17 -0.74 -9.59
C GLY A 75 -9.02 -0.14 -8.79
N PHE A 76 -8.30 -0.92 -7.99
CA PHE A 76 -7.07 -0.44 -7.34
C PHE A 76 -6.01 -0.10 -8.39
N MET A 77 -5.76 -1.01 -9.32
CA MET A 77 -4.81 -0.80 -10.41
C MET A 77 -5.16 0.43 -11.23
N LEU A 78 -6.42 0.58 -11.63
CA LEU A 78 -6.88 1.72 -12.43
C LEU A 78 -6.68 3.06 -11.70
N ASP A 79 -7.24 3.18 -10.49
CA ASP A 79 -7.26 4.44 -9.75
C ASP A 79 -5.86 4.82 -9.24
N VAL A 80 -5.07 3.83 -8.79
CA VAL A 80 -3.75 4.10 -8.21
C VAL A 80 -2.69 4.35 -9.28
N ARG A 81 -2.76 3.71 -10.46
CA ARG A 81 -1.89 4.07 -11.61
C ARG A 81 -2.15 5.51 -12.05
N ARG A 82 -3.41 5.94 -12.16
CA ARG A 82 -3.79 7.30 -12.50
C ARG A 82 -3.32 8.31 -11.45
N PHE A 83 -3.44 7.98 -10.17
CA PHE A 83 -2.89 8.81 -9.10
C PHE A 83 -1.36 8.89 -9.18
N LEU A 84 -0.65 7.77 -9.37
CA LEU A 84 0.81 7.71 -9.54
C LEU A 84 1.28 8.57 -10.73
N LYS A 85 0.55 8.53 -11.84
CA LYS A 85 0.78 9.37 -13.01
C LYS A 85 0.52 10.86 -12.71
N GLY A 86 -0.37 11.18 -11.76
CA GLY A 86 -0.77 12.53 -11.37
C GLY A 86 -1.93 13.07 -12.19
N ASP A 87 -2.85 12.22 -12.61
CA ASP A 87 -4.09 12.62 -13.26
C ASP A 87 -4.99 13.39 -12.28
N GLU A 88 -5.84 14.26 -12.81
CA GLU A 88 -6.84 14.99 -12.02
C GLU A 88 -7.94 14.07 -11.51
N GLY A 89 -8.56 14.43 -10.39
CA GLY A 89 -9.68 13.70 -9.80
C GLY A 89 -9.33 12.35 -9.20
N GLN A 90 -8.04 11.98 -9.09
CA GLN A 90 -7.65 10.64 -8.62
C GLN A 90 -7.37 10.56 -7.13
N LEU A 91 -7.36 11.67 -6.43
CA LEU A 91 -7.06 11.68 -5.00
C LEU A 91 -8.13 10.96 -4.16
N VAL A 92 -9.40 11.24 -4.42
CA VAL A 92 -10.54 10.59 -3.73
C VAL A 92 -10.59 9.09 -4.04
N PRO A 93 -10.55 8.64 -5.31
CA PRO A 93 -10.46 7.21 -5.62
C PRO A 93 -9.27 6.53 -4.93
N PHE A 94 -8.06 7.11 -5.00
CA PHE A 94 -6.88 6.55 -4.36
C PHE A 94 -7.07 6.37 -2.84
N THR A 95 -7.50 7.41 -2.12
CA THR A 95 -7.65 7.33 -0.66
C THR A 95 -8.70 6.31 -0.23
N TRP A 96 -9.77 6.16 -1.01
CA TRP A 96 -10.75 5.12 -0.80
C TRP A 96 -10.17 3.72 -1.04
N ARG A 97 -9.45 3.51 -2.15
CA ARG A 97 -8.80 2.21 -2.47
C ARG A 97 -7.76 1.82 -1.43
N ALA A 98 -6.93 2.77 -1.00
CA ALA A 98 -5.87 2.51 -0.02
C ALA A 98 -6.39 2.06 1.35
N ARG A 99 -7.61 2.48 1.72
CA ARG A 99 -8.26 2.15 2.99
C ARG A 99 -9.16 0.90 2.90
N ARG A 100 -9.65 0.56 1.70
CA ARG A 100 -10.69 -0.44 1.51
C ARG A 100 -10.29 -1.82 2.02
N ASN A 101 -11.07 -2.36 2.94
CA ASN A 101 -10.93 -3.71 3.50
C ASN A 101 -12.26 -4.19 4.11
N PRO A 102 -13.27 -4.51 3.28
CA PRO A 102 -14.60 -4.90 3.75
C PRO A 102 -14.56 -6.16 4.62
N SER A 103 -15.61 -6.37 5.40
CA SER A 103 -15.71 -7.51 6.30
C SER A 103 -16.11 -8.81 5.59
N GLU A 104 -16.73 -8.70 4.42
CA GLU A 104 -17.39 -9.80 3.71
C GLU A 104 -16.40 -10.66 2.91
N TYR A 105 -15.33 -10.07 2.42
CA TYR A 105 -14.30 -10.74 1.61
C TYR A 105 -12.96 -10.01 1.72
N ALA A 106 -11.88 -10.70 1.43
CA ALA A 106 -10.57 -10.08 1.30
C ALA A 106 -10.47 -9.26 0.02
N VAL A 107 -9.57 -8.28 -0.01
CA VAL A 107 -9.28 -7.47 -1.20
C VAL A 107 -7.85 -7.73 -1.63
N ILE A 108 -7.64 -8.14 -2.88
CA ILE A 108 -6.32 -8.35 -3.49
C ILE A 108 -6.02 -7.14 -4.36
N ASN A 109 -5.10 -6.30 -3.89
CA ASN A 109 -4.65 -5.10 -4.60
C ASN A 109 -3.42 -5.40 -5.43
N TYR A 110 -3.33 -4.83 -6.62
CA TYR A 110 -2.17 -4.96 -7.51
C TYR A 110 -1.95 -3.70 -8.35
N MET A 111 -0.70 -3.47 -8.74
CA MET A 111 -0.33 -2.41 -9.70
C MET A 111 -0.17 -2.96 -11.12
N ALA A 112 0.19 -4.24 -11.26
CA ALA A 112 0.28 -4.97 -12.50
C ALA A 112 -0.15 -6.42 -12.28
N ASN A 113 -0.59 -7.09 -13.33
CA ASN A 113 -0.92 -8.52 -13.37
C ASN A 113 -0.59 -9.10 -14.74
N HIS A 114 -0.97 -10.35 -14.99
CA HIS A 114 -0.73 -11.04 -16.26
C HIS A 114 -1.50 -10.45 -17.46
N ASN A 115 -2.43 -9.54 -17.22
CA ASN A 115 -3.28 -8.93 -18.25
C ASN A 115 -3.04 -7.40 -18.28
N GLY A 116 -2.15 -6.96 -19.12
CA GLY A 116 -1.77 -5.56 -19.22
C GLY A 116 -0.25 -5.34 -19.13
N PHE A 117 0.17 -4.10 -18.93
CA PHE A 117 1.57 -3.75 -18.74
C PHE A 117 2.15 -4.28 -17.44
N THR A 118 3.41 -4.73 -17.49
CA THR A 118 4.24 -4.90 -16.28
C THR A 118 4.40 -3.55 -15.57
N LEU A 119 4.84 -3.57 -14.31
CA LEU A 119 5.06 -2.32 -13.59
C LEU A 119 6.16 -1.47 -14.23
N MET A 120 7.19 -2.10 -14.82
CA MET A 120 8.23 -1.39 -15.59
C MET A 120 7.66 -0.75 -16.84
N ASP A 121 6.79 -1.45 -17.59
CA ASP A 121 6.19 -0.92 -18.79
C ASP A 121 5.22 0.23 -18.48
N THR A 122 4.53 0.17 -17.34
CA THR A 122 3.66 1.26 -16.85
C THR A 122 4.41 2.60 -16.67
N VAL A 123 5.72 2.58 -16.42
CA VAL A 123 6.55 3.79 -16.29
C VAL A 123 7.44 4.04 -17.50
N SER A 124 7.30 3.25 -18.57
CA SER A 124 8.18 3.28 -19.74
C SER A 124 7.45 3.46 -21.06
N TYR A 125 6.15 3.19 -21.12
CA TYR A 125 5.37 3.24 -22.34
C TYR A 125 4.05 3.98 -22.10
N ASP A 126 3.68 4.84 -23.04
CA ASP A 126 2.34 5.45 -23.10
C ASP A 126 1.40 4.61 -23.99
N GLU A 127 1.94 3.97 -25.02
CA GLU A 127 1.19 3.17 -25.98
C GLU A 127 1.58 1.70 -25.90
N LYS A 128 0.66 0.80 -26.27
CA LYS A 128 0.93 -0.64 -26.38
C LYS A 128 1.73 -0.96 -27.65
N HIS A 129 2.56 -1.98 -27.56
CA HIS A 129 3.40 -2.48 -28.65
C HIS A 129 3.19 -3.98 -28.82
N ASN A 130 2.02 -4.38 -29.33
CA ASN A 130 1.62 -5.77 -29.50
C ASN A 130 1.86 -6.33 -30.89
N GLU A 131 2.63 -5.64 -31.75
CA GLU A 131 2.87 -6.03 -33.16
C GLU A 131 3.42 -7.46 -33.28
N ALA A 132 4.22 -7.92 -32.30
CA ALA A 132 4.76 -9.28 -32.25
C ALA A 132 3.69 -10.36 -32.11
N ASN A 133 2.46 -10.01 -31.72
CA ASN A 133 1.34 -10.94 -31.55
C ASN A 133 0.68 -11.29 -32.90
N GLY A 134 0.98 -10.55 -33.98
CA GLY A 134 0.45 -10.82 -35.30
C GLY A 134 -0.99 -10.33 -35.55
N GLU A 135 -1.51 -9.50 -34.66
CA GLU A 135 -2.87 -8.94 -34.69
C GLU A 135 -2.88 -7.44 -35.02
N GLU A 136 -1.84 -6.93 -35.69
CA GLU A 136 -1.69 -5.52 -36.13
C GLU A 136 -1.87 -4.54 -34.97
N ASN A 137 -1.44 -4.92 -33.75
CA ASN A 137 -1.58 -4.12 -32.51
C ASN A 137 -3.04 -3.81 -32.11
N HIS A 138 -4.03 -4.60 -32.60
CA HIS A 138 -5.44 -4.42 -32.23
C HIS A 138 -5.83 -5.17 -30.95
N ASP A 139 -5.06 -6.18 -30.54
CA ASP A 139 -5.28 -6.97 -29.33
C ASP A 139 -4.85 -6.24 -28.05
N GLY A 140 -5.28 -6.73 -26.92
CA GLY A 140 -5.02 -6.10 -25.61
C GLY A 140 -5.82 -4.81 -25.40
N THR A 141 -5.59 -4.15 -24.27
CA THR A 141 -6.28 -2.89 -23.93
C THR A 141 -5.53 -1.67 -24.44
N ASP A 142 -6.28 -0.63 -24.88
CA ASP A 142 -5.72 0.68 -25.20
C ASP A 142 -5.54 1.55 -23.93
N PHE A 143 -6.11 1.14 -22.80
CA PHE A 143 -6.12 1.90 -21.55
C PHE A 143 -5.17 1.31 -20.52
N ASN A 144 -3.88 1.65 -20.60
CA ASN A 144 -2.86 1.15 -19.68
C ASN A 144 -2.68 2.02 -18.43
N TYR A 145 -3.18 3.26 -18.47
CA TYR A 145 -3.01 4.25 -17.38
C TYR A 145 -1.53 4.45 -17.00
N SER A 146 -0.68 4.39 -18.00
CA SER A 146 0.77 4.45 -17.93
C SER A 146 1.31 5.85 -18.20
N TRP A 147 2.58 6.03 -17.93
CA TRP A 147 3.33 7.24 -18.28
C TRP A 147 4.79 6.89 -18.60
N ASN A 148 5.26 7.18 -19.81
CA ASN A 148 6.60 6.85 -20.28
C ASN A 148 7.73 7.65 -19.58
N CYS A 149 7.40 8.55 -18.63
CA CYS A 149 8.34 9.43 -17.94
C CYS A 149 9.16 10.34 -18.89
N GLY A 150 8.58 10.68 -20.04
CA GLY A 150 9.15 11.62 -21.02
C GLY A 150 9.98 10.97 -22.13
N GLU A 151 9.98 9.64 -22.24
CA GLU A 151 10.62 8.92 -23.36
C GLU A 151 9.97 7.54 -23.52
N GLU A 152 9.45 7.25 -24.71
CA GLU A 152 8.81 5.99 -25.02
C GLU A 152 9.83 4.86 -25.10
N GLY A 153 9.57 3.74 -24.40
CA GLY A 153 10.43 2.56 -24.41
C GLY A 153 11.77 2.71 -23.68
N PRO A 154 12.78 1.93 -24.06
CA PRO A 154 14.09 1.93 -23.40
C PRO A 154 14.78 3.31 -23.44
N SER A 155 15.35 3.76 -22.33
CA SER A 155 16.07 5.02 -22.22
C SER A 155 17.51 4.84 -21.73
N ARG A 156 18.40 5.77 -22.13
CA ARG A 156 19.77 5.90 -21.60
C ARG A 156 19.96 7.23 -20.84
N LYS A 157 18.94 8.08 -20.80
CA LYS A 157 18.99 9.38 -20.13
C LYS A 157 18.88 9.21 -18.62
N LYS A 158 19.88 9.65 -17.87
CA LYS A 158 19.90 9.55 -16.40
C LYS A 158 18.64 10.16 -15.76
N LYS A 159 18.15 11.29 -16.28
CA LYS A 159 16.95 11.96 -15.77
C LYS A 159 15.71 11.07 -15.91
N THR A 160 15.48 10.48 -17.09
CA THR A 160 14.35 9.57 -17.36
C THR A 160 14.46 8.30 -16.49
N LEU A 161 15.64 7.67 -16.45
CA LEU A 161 15.87 6.48 -15.63
C LEU A 161 15.70 6.75 -14.14
N GLY A 162 16.17 7.89 -13.65
CA GLY A 162 15.99 8.30 -12.25
C GLY A 162 14.52 8.53 -11.90
N LEU A 163 13.74 9.12 -12.80
CA LEU A 163 12.30 9.32 -12.63
C LEU A 163 11.55 7.99 -12.66
N ARG A 164 11.84 7.10 -13.60
CA ARG A 164 11.26 5.74 -13.65
C ARG A 164 11.56 4.96 -12.37
N ALA A 165 12.81 4.99 -11.89
CA ALA A 165 13.20 4.34 -10.65
C ALA A 165 12.44 4.89 -9.44
N ARG A 166 12.17 6.20 -9.39
CA ARG A 166 11.36 6.84 -8.35
C ARG A 166 9.89 6.41 -8.45
N GLN A 167 9.31 6.40 -9.64
CA GLN A 167 7.93 5.98 -9.85
C GLN A 167 7.72 4.50 -9.51
N LEU A 168 8.68 3.62 -9.78
CA LEU A 168 8.64 2.22 -9.35
C LEU A 168 8.66 2.10 -7.81
N ARG A 169 9.53 2.87 -7.12
CA ARG A 169 9.52 2.92 -5.65
C ARG A 169 8.17 3.44 -5.11
N ASN A 170 7.62 4.49 -5.71
CA ASN A 170 6.30 5.01 -5.36
C ASN A 170 5.21 3.96 -5.53
N ALA A 171 5.21 3.22 -6.64
CA ALA A 171 4.23 2.18 -6.94
C ALA A 171 4.26 1.06 -5.88
N PHE A 172 5.45 0.60 -5.48
CA PHE A 172 5.57 -0.40 -4.42
C PHE A 172 5.14 0.14 -3.05
N VAL A 173 5.41 1.41 -2.73
CA VAL A 173 4.93 2.03 -1.47
C VAL A 173 3.41 2.15 -1.50
N LEU A 174 2.81 2.63 -2.61
CA LEU A 174 1.36 2.71 -2.79
C LEU A 174 0.69 1.33 -2.61
N LEU A 175 1.26 0.28 -3.17
CA LEU A 175 0.74 -1.08 -3.06
C LEU A 175 0.90 -1.64 -1.64
N LEU A 176 2.12 -1.60 -1.10
CA LEU A 176 2.47 -2.30 0.14
C LEU A 176 2.02 -1.58 1.41
N LEU A 177 1.73 -0.27 1.37
CA LEU A 177 1.19 0.47 2.52
C LEU A 177 -0.33 0.67 2.45
N SER A 178 -1.01 0.17 1.42
CA SER A 178 -2.47 0.11 1.37
C SER A 178 -3.01 -1.09 2.16
N GLN A 179 -4.24 -0.98 2.68
CA GLN A 179 -4.94 -2.10 3.32
C GLN A 179 -5.20 -3.23 2.32
N GLY A 180 -5.66 -4.38 2.79
CA GLY A 180 -5.90 -5.57 1.95
C GLY A 180 -4.63 -6.39 1.70
N THR A 181 -4.68 -7.27 0.72
CA THR A 181 -3.58 -8.19 0.36
C THR A 181 -2.87 -7.70 -0.90
N PRO A 182 -1.58 -7.37 -0.84
CA PRO A 182 -0.84 -6.95 -2.02
C PRO A 182 -0.48 -8.15 -2.90
N LEU A 183 -0.69 -8.02 -4.21
CA LEU A 183 -0.22 -8.94 -5.24
C LEU A 183 0.87 -8.24 -6.04
N ILE A 184 2.00 -8.89 -6.18
CA ILE A 184 3.12 -8.46 -7.02
C ILE A 184 3.16 -9.40 -8.23
N TYR A 185 3.10 -8.82 -9.44
CA TYR A 185 3.26 -9.59 -10.65
C TYR A 185 4.71 -10.05 -10.80
N GLU A 186 4.92 -11.28 -11.22
CA GLU A 186 6.26 -11.88 -11.31
C GLU A 186 7.21 -11.05 -12.16
N GLY A 187 8.38 -10.77 -11.62
CA GLY A 187 9.40 -9.94 -12.28
C GLY A 187 9.29 -8.44 -12.03
N ASP A 188 8.17 -7.91 -11.53
CA ASP A 188 8.03 -6.48 -11.21
C ASP A 188 9.09 -6.04 -10.19
N GLU A 189 9.37 -6.89 -9.18
CA GLU A 189 10.41 -6.65 -8.17
C GLU A 189 11.83 -6.67 -8.74
N ARG A 190 11.97 -6.99 -10.02
CA ARG A 190 13.24 -7.00 -10.76
C ARG A 190 13.27 -5.95 -11.87
N GLY A 191 12.16 -5.25 -12.10
CA GLY A 191 12.01 -4.32 -13.23
C GLY A 191 11.88 -5.04 -14.57
N ASN A 192 11.19 -6.17 -14.59
CA ASN A 192 10.92 -6.92 -15.83
C ASN A 192 10.03 -6.11 -16.76
N SER A 193 10.36 -6.08 -18.04
CA SER A 193 9.62 -5.41 -19.10
C SER A 193 9.24 -6.39 -20.19
N GLN A 194 8.04 -6.26 -20.69
CA GLN A 194 7.53 -6.96 -21.88
C GLN A 194 7.59 -6.07 -23.12
N SER A 195 8.49 -5.05 -23.07
CA SER A 195 8.75 -4.12 -24.18
C SER A 195 7.49 -3.39 -24.68
N GLY A 196 6.55 -3.09 -23.77
CA GLY A 196 5.29 -2.45 -24.10
C GLY A 196 4.22 -3.38 -24.68
N ASN A 197 4.47 -4.68 -24.75
CA ASN A 197 3.43 -5.66 -25.08
C ASN A 197 2.57 -5.91 -23.85
N ASN A 198 1.28 -5.57 -23.90
CA ASN A 198 0.34 -5.73 -22.80
C ASN A 198 -0.57 -6.96 -22.93
N ASN A 199 -0.28 -7.87 -23.87
CA ASN A 199 -1.09 -9.06 -24.13
C ASN A 199 -0.22 -10.23 -24.61
N VAL A 200 0.73 -10.67 -23.79
CA VAL A 200 1.76 -11.66 -24.15
C VAL A 200 1.28 -13.12 -24.22
N TYR A 201 -0.02 -13.36 -24.28
CA TYR A 201 -0.65 -14.70 -24.23
C TYR A 201 -0.09 -15.70 -25.25
N CYS A 202 0.33 -15.23 -26.42
CA CYS A 202 0.85 -16.07 -27.52
C CYS A 202 2.40 -16.03 -27.61
N GLN A 203 3.09 -15.40 -26.67
CA GLN A 203 4.54 -15.24 -26.68
C GLN A 203 5.19 -16.27 -25.76
N ASP A 204 5.79 -17.31 -26.31
CA ASP A 204 6.65 -18.24 -25.57
C ASP A 204 8.13 -17.98 -25.90
N ASN A 205 8.62 -16.80 -25.52
CA ASN A 205 9.96 -16.33 -25.83
C ASN A 205 10.43 -15.26 -24.82
N GLU A 206 11.56 -14.63 -25.08
CA GLU A 206 12.18 -13.62 -24.20
C GLU A 206 11.28 -12.39 -23.94
N LEU A 207 10.26 -12.15 -24.74
CA LEU A 207 9.31 -11.06 -24.53
C LEU A 207 8.44 -11.30 -23.29
N SER A 208 7.98 -12.53 -23.05
CA SER A 208 7.14 -12.92 -21.93
C SER A 208 7.92 -13.51 -20.75
N TRP A 209 9.11 -14.08 -21.00
CA TRP A 209 9.88 -14.73 -19.95
C TRP A 209 10.46 -13.71 -18.95
N VAL A 210 10.48 -14.08 -17.69
CA VAL A 210 11.12 -13.26 -16.66
C VAL A 210 12.63 -13.22 -16.87
N ASN A 211 13.18 -12.02 -17.04
CA ASN A 211 14.61 -11.84 -17.16
C ASN A 211 15.29 -11.94 -15.78
N TRP A 212 15.91 -13.08 -15.50
CA TRP A 212 16.65 -13.33 -14.25
C TRP A 212 17.97 -12.57 -14.15
N LYS A 213 18.48 -12.03 -15.25
CA LYS A 213 19.68 -11.19 -15.27
C LYS A 213 19.27 -9.74 -14.97
N THR A 214 19.35 -9.35 -13.71
CA THR A 214 19.05 -7.97 -13.31
C THR A 214 20.01 -6.99 -13.96
N GLY A 215 19.46 -6.02 -14.68
CA GLY A 215 20.23 -4.88 -15.18
C GLY A 215 20.77 -4.01 -14.01
N LYS A 216 21.93 -3.37 -14.21
CA LYS A 216 22.55 -2.51 -13.19
C LYS A 216 21.61 -1.38 -12.72
N THR A 217 20.74 -0.88 -13.58
CA THR A 217 19.90 0.30 -13.33
C THR A 217 18.79 0.04 -12.34
N PHE A 218 18.12 -1.11 -12.43
CA PHE A 218 16.96 -1.45 -11.58
C PHE A 218 17.21 -2.62 -10.63
N GLY A 219 18.44 -3.12 -10.57
CA GLY A 219 18.82 -4.26 -9.70
C GLY A 219 18.57 -4.03 -8.20
N PHE A 220 18.41 -2.79 -7.78
CA PHE A 220 18.09 -2.43 -6.40
C PHE A 220 16.64 -2.79 -6.00
N LEU A 221 15.71 -2.95 -6.98
CA LEU A 221 14.28 -3.13 -6.71
C LEU A 221 14.00 -4.36 -5.86
N THR A 222 14.66 -5.49 -6.12
CA THR A 222 14.46 -6.72 -5.33
C THR A 222 14.70 -6.49 -3.84
N GLU A 223 15.81 -5.84 -3.49
CA GLU A 223 16.13 -5.53 -2.09
C GLU A 223 15.21 -4.43 -1.53
N TYR A 224 14.80 -3.48 -2.37
CA TYR A 224 13.83 -2.45 -1.98
C TYR A 224 12.47 -3.08 -1.61
N VAL A 225 11.95 -3.97 -2.45
CA VAL A 225 10.68 -4.68 -2.21
C VAL A 225 10.76 -5.58 -0.99
N LYS A 226 11.86 -6.32 -0.79
CA LYS A 226 12.09 -7.11 0.43
C LYS A 226 12.01 -6.26 1.70
N LYS A 227 12.67 -5.11 1.70
CA LYS A 227 12.62 -4.17 2.84
C LYS A 227 11.20 -3.64 3.09
N LEU A 228 10.46 -3.30 2.03
CA LEU A 228 9.06 -2.85 2.16
C LEU A 228 8.13 -3.96 2.68
N ILE A 229 8.30 -5.20 2.23
CA ILE A 229 7.55 -6.34 2.75
C ILE A 229 7.85 -6.55 4.23
N ALA A 230 9.12 -6.48 4.63
CA ALA A 230 9.51 -6.58 6.03
C ALA A 230 8.92 -5.44 6.87
N PHE A 231 8.94 -4.21 6.35
CA PHE A 231 8.32 -3.04 6.97
C PHE A 231 6.80 -3.25 7.17
N ARG A 232 6.07 -3.64 6.11
CA ARG A 232 4.63 -3.93 6.20
C ARG A 232 4.32 -5.02 7.24
N ARG A 233 5.08 -6.13 7.23
CA ARG A 233 4.88 -7.24 8.18
C ARG A 233 5.08 -6.82 9.63
N LYS A 234 6.04 -5.93 9.86
CA LYS A 234 6.34 -5.40 11.17
C LYS A 234 5.27 -4.44 11.70
N HIS A 235 4.61 -3.71 10.82
CA HIS A 235 3.67 -2.65 11.15
C HIS A 235 2.22 -3.03 10.80
N PRO A 236 1.49 -3.65 11.76
CA PRO A 236 0.11 -4.10 11.56
C PRO A 236 -0.85 -2.99 11.12
N VAL A 237 -0.52 -1.72 11.34
CA VAL A 237 -1.34 -0.58 10.92
C VAL A 237 -1.62 -0.57 9.41
N PHE A 238 -0.74 -1.16 8.60
CA PHE A 238 -0.89 -1.23 7.14
C PHE A 238 -1.62 -2.50 6.66
N HIS A 239 -1.97 -3.44 7.54
CA HIS A 239 -2.64 -4.70 7.17
C HIS A 239 -3.66 -5.16 8.23
N GLN A 240 -4.59 -4.29 8.54
CA GLN A 240 -5.64 -4.57 9.50
C GLN A 240 -6.63 -5.62 8.99
N ALA A 241 -7.19 -6.42 9.90
CA ALA A 241 -8.24 -7.39 9.57
C ALA A 241 -9.60 -6.73 9.26
N LYS A 242 -9.80 -5.47 9.68
CA LYS A 242 -11.03 -4.71 9.48
C LYS A 242 -10.71 -3.36 8.84
N GLU A 243 -11.67 -2.83 8.09
CA GLU A 243 -11.54 -1.50 7.49
C GLU A 243 -11.40 -0.42 8.56
N LEU A 244 -10.48 0.51 8.33
CA LEU A 244 -10.26 1.68 9.18
C LEU A 244 -11.47 2.64 9.09
N ARG A 245 -11.90 3.19 10.24
CA ARG A 245 -13.22 3.82 10.38
C ARG A 245 -13.23 5.33 10.20
N MET A 246 -12.05 5.98 10.22
CA MET A 246 -11.89 7.45 10.16
C MET A 246 -12.51 8.16 11.37
N THR A 247 -12.66 7.49 12.50
CA THR A 247 -13.26 8.04 13.72
C THR A 247 -12.47 7.63 14.95
N ASP A 248 -12.51 8.45 16.00
CA ASP A 248 -11.95 8.12 17.32
C ASP A 248 -12.96 7.28 18.13
N TYR A 249 -13.12 6.02 17.76
CA TYR A 249 -14.03 5.08 18.43
C TYR A 249 -13.44 4.43 19.69
N LEU A 250 -12.15 4.68 19.96
CA LEU A 250 -11.43 4.14 21.12
C LEU A 250 -11.09 5.22 22.16
N SER A 251 -11.49 6.46 21.91
CA SER A 251 -11.18 7.62 22.78
C SER A 251 -9.66 7.82 22.97
N CYS A 252 -8.88 7.60 21.88
CA CYS A 252 -7.44 7.82 21.87
C CYS A 252 -7.06 9.30 21.70
N GLY A 253 -8.03 10.16 21.40
CA GLY A 253 -7.85 11.58 21.09
C GLY A 253 -7.55 11.85 19.60
N HIS A 254 -7.61 10.84 18.76
CA HIS A 254 -7.46 10.93 17.31
C HIS A 254 -8.14 9.74 16.62
N PRO A 255 -8.51 9.84 15.32
CA PRO A 255 -9.04 8.71 14.56
C PRO A 255 -7.95 7.70 14.24
N ASP A 256 -8.36 6.46 13.89
CA ASP A 256 -7.48 5.38 13.45
C ASP A 256 -6.77 5.71 12.13
N ILE A 257 -7.44 6.46 11.23
CA ILE A 257 -6.89 7.04 10.00
C ILE A 257 -7.48 8.44 9.77
N SER A 258 -6.67 9.37 9.27
CA SER A 258 -7.13 10.70 8.87
C SER A 258 -6.31 11.28 7.72
N TYR A 259 -6.90 12.28 7.03
CA TYR A 259 -6.33 12.91 5.86
C TYR A 259 -5.94 14.36 6.14
N HIS A 260 -4.80 14.78 5.61
CA HIS A 260 -4.15 16.05 5.89
C HIS A 260 -3.65 16.70 4.60
N GLY A 261 -3.53 18.01 4.63
CA GLY A 261 -2.94 18.81 3.55
C GLY A 261 -2.00 19.87 4.12
N LYS A 262 -2.12 21.11 3.63
CA LYS A 262 -1.44 22.30 4.19
C LYS A 262 -1.84 22.62 5.63
N ARG A 263 -2.96 22.09 6.08
CA ARG A 263 -3.43 22.14 7.48
C ARG A 263 -3.59 20.73 8.02
N ALA A 264 -3.11 20.50 9.24
CA ALA A 264 -3.32 19.23 9.93
C ALA A 264 -4.83 19.00 10.15
N TRP A 265 -5.25 17.73 10.03
CA TRP A 265 -6.64 17.28 10.18
C TRP A 265 -7.60 17.77 9.09
N LEU A 266 -7.08 18.37 8.02
CA LEU A 266 -7.86 18.86 6.89
C LEU A 266 -7.18 18.49 5.57
N GLY A 267 -7.72 17.47 4.89
CA GLY A 267 -7.32 17.10 3.53
C GLY A 267 -7.86 18.09 2.51
N ASP A 268 -7.12 18.29 1.43
CA ASP A 268 -7.55 19.06 0.25
C ASP A 268 -7.91 18.07 -0.86
N PHE A 269 -9.21 17.87 -1.08
CA PHE A 269 -9.76 16.91 -2.03
C PHE A 269 -10.33 17.54 -3.30
N GLU A 270 -9.87 18.73 -3.63
CA GLU A 270 -10.24 19.36 -4.89
C GLU A 270 -9.79 18.54 -6.11
N ASN A 271 -10.50 18.67 -7.23
CA ASN A 271 -10.24 17.84 -8.42
C ASN A 271 -8.79 17.99 -8.95
N TYR A 272 -8.19 19.14 -8.76
CA TYR A 272 -6.79 19.40 -9.15
C TYR A 272 -5.76 18.88 -8.14
N SER A 273 -6.17 18.45 -6.94
CA SER A 273 -5.25 18.01 -5.90
C SER A 273 -4.62 16.66 -6.24
N ARG A 274 -3.29 16.58 -6.10
CA ARG A 274 -2.46 15.40 -6.38
C ARG A 274 -1.57 15.03 -5.21
N SER A 275 -1.90 15.57 -4.03
CA SER A 275 -1.11 15.37 -2.83
C SER A 275 -2.00 15.23 -1.60
N VAL A 276 -1.63 14.31 -0.70
CA VAL A 276 -2.34 14.07 0.56
C VAL A 276 -1.39 13.49 1.60
N GLY A 277 -1.53 13.92 2.84
CA GLY A 277 -0.95 13.25 4.00
C GLY A 277 -1.98 12.30 4.61
N ILE A 278 -1.60 11.08 4.89
CA ILE A 278 -2.44 10.09 5.57
C ILE A 278 -1.79 9.76 6.91
N PHE A 279 -2.49 10.06 8.00
CA PHE A 279 -2.09 9.66 9.35
C PHE A 279 -2.71 8.32 9.71
N TYR A 280 -1.94 7.47 10.39
CA TYR A 280 -2.37 6.19 10.94
C TYR A 280 -2.06 6.15 12.44
N GLY A 281 -3.09 5.89 13.26
CA GLY A 281 -2.99 5.78 14.72
C GLY A 281 -2.54 4.40 15.15
N GLY A 282 -1.25 4.25 15.52
CA GLY A 282 -0.68 2.96 15.88
C GLY A 282 -1.24 2.35 17.18
N ASP A 283 -1.67 3.18 18.13
CA ASP A 283 -2.30 2.77 19.39
C ASP A 283 -3.73 2.20 19.21
N CYS A 284 -4.42 2.58 18.12
CA CYS A 284 -5.72 2.01 17.77
C CYS A 284 -5.65 0.53 17.41
N ILE A 285 -4.46 -0.02 17.17
CA ILE A 285 -4.26 -1.42 16.77
C ILE A 285 -4.30 -2.36 17.96
N ALA A 286 -3.67 -2.00 19.06
CA ALA A 286 -3.65 -2.79 20.29
C ALA A 286 -5.06 -3.09 20.80
N ALA A 287 -5.97 -2.14 20.68
CA ALA A 287 -7.37 -2.30 21.08
C ALA A 287 -8.20 -3.22 20.16
N ASN A 288 -7.74 -3.48 18.95
CA ASN A 288 -8.42 -4.36 17.97
C ASN A 288 -7.85 -5.79 17.95
N THR A 289 -6.80 -6.07 18.71
CA THR A 289 -6.10 -7.36 18.65
C THR A 289 -5.64 -7.75 20.06
N GLU A 290 -6.31 -8.72 20.67
CA GLU A 290 -5.94 -9.23 21.99
C GLU A 290 -4.45 -9.62 22.03
N GLY A 291 -3.71 -9.02 22.97
CA GLY A 291 -2.31 -9.37 23.26
C GLY A 291 -1.25 -8.82 22.32
N LYS A 292 -1.55 -7.88 21.41
CA LYS A 292 -0.53 -7.18 20.60
C LYS A 292 -0.12 -5.86 21.24
N GLU A 293 1.19 -5.57 21.13
CA GLU A 293 1.75 -4.27 21.49
C GLU A 293 1.22 -3.16 20.57
N GLU A 294 1.18 -1.92 21.06
CA GLU A 294 0.90 -0.73 20.26
C GLU A 294 1.92 -0.62 19.12
N ASP A 295 1.44 -0.32 17.91
CA ASP A 295 2.32 0.00 16.78
C ASP A 295 2.79 1.45 16.87
N SER A 296 3.75 1.84 16.06
CA SER A 296 4.12 3.23 15.86
C SER A 296 3.00 4.01 15.16
N PHE A 297 2.96 5.31 15.37
CA PHE A 297 2.18 6.22 14.53
C PHE A 297 2.89 6.41 13.21
N PHE A 298 2.13 6.52 12.13
CA PHE A 298 2.68 6.80 10.81
C PHE A 298 1.99 8.00 10.18
N TYR A 299 2.76 8.75 9.42
CA TYR A 299 2.25 9.78 8.53
C TYR A 299 2.87 9.57 7.15
N VAL A 300 2.03 9.25 6.17
CA VAL A 300 2.48 9.01 4.79
C VAL A 300 2.08 10.20 3.93
N ALA A 301 3.05 10.99 3.51
CA ALA A 301 2.85 12.14 2.64
C ALA A 301 3.08 11.74 1.18
N TYR A 302 2.01 11.70 0.42
CA TYR A 302 2.01 11.40 -1.02
C TYR A 302 2.01 12.70 -1.79
N ASN A 303 3.04 12.94 -2.60
CA ASN A 303 3.08 14.06 -3.55
C ASN A 303 3.29 13.53 -4.98
N MET A 304 2.19 13.37 -5.72
CA MET A 304 2.22 12.98 -7.14
C MET A 304 2.19 14.19 -8.07
N HIS A 305 2.32 15.41 -7.53
CA HIS A 305 2.46 16.62 -8.30
C HIS A 305 3.89 16.77 -8.83
N TRP A 306 4.10 17.67 -9.81
CA TRP A 306 5.42 18.00 -10.43
C TRP A 306 6.15 19.16 -9.76
N ILE A 307 5.64 19.64 -8.61
CA ILE A 307 6.28 20.62 -7.73
C ILE A 307 6.28 20.13 -6.29
N PRO A 308 7.20 20.62 -5.44
CA PRO A 308 7.18 20.31 -4.01
C PRO A 308 5.91 20.82 -3.33
N HIS A 309 5.42 20.07 -2.34
CA HIS A 309 4.28 20.44 -1.50
C HIS A 309 4.63 20.38 -0.02
N GLU A 310 4.14 21.36 0.73
CA GLU A 310 4.23 21.37 2.19
C GLU A 310 3.00 20.68 2.80
N PHE A 311 3.26 19.86 3.80
CA PHE A 311 2.25 19.16 4.59
C PHE A 311 2.37 19.57 6.06
N ALA A 312 1.25 19.86 6.70
CA ALA A 312 1.19 20.05 8.14
C ALA A 312 1.10 18.69 8.84
N LEU A 313 1.86 18.53 9.91
CA LEU A 313 1.93 17.30 10.68
C LEU A 313 1.07 17.38 11.93
N PRO A 314 0.30 16.34 12.27
CA PRO A 314 -0.37 16.23 13.56
C PRO A 314 0.67 16.09 14.68
N ASN A 315 0.35 16.63 15.87
CA ASN A 315 1.15 16.41 17.04
C ASN A 315 1.00 14.96 17.52
N LEU A 316 2.10 14.31 17.84
CA LEU A 316 2.08 12.99 18.47
C LEU A 316 1.74 13.07 19.96
N PRO A 317 1.04 12.06 20.52
CA PRO A 317 0.76 11.97 21.94
C PRO A 317 2.04 12.01 22.80
N GLY A 318 1.96 12.57 24.01
CA GLY A 318 3.08 12.61 24.97
C GLY A 318 4.33 13.34 24.46
N ARG A 319 4.19 14.30 23.54
CA ARG A 319 5.30 15.02 22.89
C ARG A 319 6.23 14.12 22.06
N GLY A 320 5.70 13.05 21.50
CA GLY A 320 6.42 12.20 20.52
C GLY A 320 6.99 13.03 19.36
N ARG A 321 7.94 12.48 18.65
CA ARG A 321 8.64 13.17 17.55
C ARG A 321 8.60 12.34 16.27
N TRP A 322 8.38 13.02 15.14
CA TRP A 322 8.41 12.44 13.82
C TRP A 322 9.82 12.20 13.34
N LYS A 323 10.05 11.03 12.77
CA LYS A 323 11.27 10.59 12.12
C LYS A 323 10.94 10.08 10.71
N ILE A 324 11.91 10.05 9.81
CA ILE A 324 11.73 9.57 8.44
C ILE A 324 11.98 8.06 8.42
N ALA A 325 10.96 7.27 8.08
CA ALA A 325 11.09 5.82 7.89
C ALA A 325 11.40 5.45 6.43
N ILE A 326 10.69 6.10 5.48
CA ILE A 326 10.89 5.84 4.04
C ILE A 326 10.86 7.15 3.27
N ASP A 327 11.81 7.33 2.35
CA ASP A 327 11.88 8.40 1.36
C ASP A 327 12.07 7.81 -0.05
N THR A 328 11.04 7.86 -0.88
CA THR A 328 11.12 7.34 -2.26
C THR A 328 11.94 8.23 -3.18
N GLY A 329 12.25 9.45 -2.78
CA GLY A 329 13.13 10.38 -3.50
C GLY A 329 14.61 9.98 -3.43
N ALA A 330 15.01 9.22 -2.39
CA ALA A 330 16.37 8.72 -2.25
C ALA A 330 16.72 7.64 -3.30
N GLU A 331 17.99 7.53 -3.66
CA GLU A 331 18.43 6.56 -4.66
C GLU A 331 18.52 5.13 -4.10
N GLY A 332 18.23 4.15 -4.95
CA GLY A 332 18.33 2.73 -4.62
C GLY A 332 17.47 2.36 -3.40
N THR A 333 18.08 1.73 -2.41
CA THR A 333 17.47 1.35 -1.12
C THR A 333 17.81 2.29 0.02
N ALA A 334 18.55 3.37 -0.22
CA ALA A 334 19.04 4.29 0.81
C ALA A 334 17.91 5.02 1.55
N GLY A 335 16.73 5.14 0.92
CA GLY A 335 15.56 5.79 1.50
C GLY A 335 14.71 4.93 2.42
N ILE A 336 15.08 3.67 2.72
CA ILE A 336 14.40 2.84 3.73
C ILE A 336 15.34 2.65 4.90
N TYR A 337 15.04 3.33 6.00
CA TYR A 337 15.87 3.32 7.21
C TYR A 337 15.57 2.11 8.09
N ALA A 338 16.60 1.55 8.73
CA ALA A 338 16.41 0.52 9.74
C ALA A 338 15.81 1.12 11.03
N GLU A 339 15.16 0.27 11.83
CA GLU A 339 14.60 0.74 13.11
C GLU A 339 15.69 1.25 14.04
N GLY A 340 15.44 2.42 14.59
CA GLY A 340 16.42 3.13 15.45
C GLY A 340 17.38 4.03 14.69
N GLU A 341 17.52 3.86 13.36
CA GLU A 341 18.36 4.65 12.49
C GLU A 341 17.60 5.75 11.73
N GLU A 342 16.28 5.84 11.94
CA GLU A 342 15.42 6.81 11.25
C GLU A 342 15.86 8.24 11.62
N PRO A 343 16.20 9.08 10.65
CA PRO A 343 16.58 10.45 10.89
C PRO A 343 15.42 11.25 11.47
N LEU A 344 15.73 12.06 12.48
CA LEU A 344 14.76 12.95 13.10
C LEU A 344 14.38 14.04 12.10
N LEU A 345 13.08 14.28 11.95
CA LEU A 345 12.58 15.36 11.11
C LEU A 345 12.96 16.72 11.72
N SER A 346 13.47 17.63 10.90
CA SER A 346 13.95 18.94 11.34
C SER A 346 12.82 19.83 11.90
N SER A 347 11.67 19.86 11.22
CA SER A 347 10.45 20.48 11.71
C SER A 347 9.44 19.41 12.13
N GLN A 348 8.88 19.56 13.33
CA GLN A 348 7.86 18.63 13.84
C GLN A 348 6.42 19.12 13.54
N ARG A 349 6.29 20.25 12.83
CA ARG A 349 4.98 20.86 12.48
C ARG A 349 4.65 20.75 11.01
N THR A 350 5.67 20.81 10.16
CA THR A 350 5.50 20.75 8.71
C THR A 350 6.62 19.96 8.06
N VAL A 351 6.36 19.40 6.88
CA VAL A 351 7.37 18.77 6.04
C VAL A 351 7.11 19.13 4.58
N THR A 352 8.17 19.49 3.86
CA THR A 352 8.11 19.70 2.41
C THR A 352 8.52 18.41 1.71
N VAL A 353 7.62 17.87 0.90
CA VAL A 353 7.84 16.67 0.10
C VAL A 353 8.15 17.07 -1.33
N PRO A 354 9.28 16.66 -1.91
CA PRO A 354 9.63 16.95 -3.30
C PRO A 354 8.57 16.43 -4.30
N GLU A 355 8.68 16.87 -5.53
CA GLU A 355 7.85 16.39 -6.63
C GLU A 355 7.95 14.88 -6.82
N ARG A 356 6.84 14.22 -7.16
CA ARG A 356 6.78 12.79 -7.48
C ARG A 356 7.42 11.90 -6.39
N THR A 357 7.19 12.25 -5.11
CA THR A 357 7.83 11.59 -3.96
C THR A 357 6.79 11.21 -2.90
N ILE A 358 7.03 10.08 -2.25
CA ILE A 358 6.29 9.64 -1.06
C ILE A 358 7.27 9.64 0.10
N LEU A 359 6.87 10.29 1.19
CA LEU A 359 7.62 10.31 2.44
C LEU A 359 6.80 9.64 3.54
N VAL A 360 7.35 8.61 4.16
CA VAL A 360 6.75 7.90 5.28
C VAL A 360 7.45 8.33 6.56
N LEU A 361 6.71 8.96 7.45
CA LEU A 361 7.16 9.33 8.77
C LEU A 361 6.67 8.31 9.80
N THR A 362 7.50 8.03 10.79
CA THR A 362 7.16 7.21 11.96
C THR A 362 7.36 7.99 13.23
N GLY A 363 6.59 7.66 14.25
CA GLY A 363 6.73 8.26 15.57
C GLY A 363 6.13 7.40 16.66
N LYS A 364 6.66 7.50 17.87
CA LYS A 364 6.13 6.83 19.06
C LYS A 364 5.60 7.86 20.03
N LYS A 365 4.69 7.44 20.91
CA LYS A 365 4.24 8.22 22.05
C LYS A 365 5.44 8.61 22.90
N GLY A 366 5.60 9.90 23.16
CA GLY A 366 6.66 10.36 24.05
C GLY A 366 6.40 9.93 25.49
N THR A 367 7.46 9.58 26.20
CA THR A 367 7.39 9.43 27.65
C THR A 367 7.28 10.82 28.27
N GLU A 368 6.19 11.08 29.01
CA GLU A 368 6.14 12.26 29.87
C GLU A 368 7.21 12.12 30.95
N GLU A 369 8.38 12.71 30.76
CA GLU A 369 9.22 13.01 31.88
C GLU A 369 8.41 13.97 32.77
N LYS A 370 7.91 13.46 33.89
CA LYS A 370 7.38 14.32 34.94
C LYS A 370 8.47 15.35 35.23
N PRO A 371 8.20 16.66 35.12
CA PRO A 371 9.19 17.65 35.48
C PRO A 371 9.60 17.35 36.91
N GLU A 372 10.88 17.18 37.17
CA GLU A 372 11.47 17.16 38.53
C GLU A 372 11.23 18.52 39.21
N LYS A 373 9.98 18.83 39.45
CA LYS A 373 9.58 19.96 40.31
C LYS A 373 9.54 19.43 41.73
N GLY A 374 10.57 19.70 42.47
CA GLY A 374 10.51 19.60 43.91
C GLY A 374 11.67 19.01 44.67
N ARG A 375 12.68 18.40 43.99
CA ARG A 375 13.82 17.84 44.74
C ARG A 375 14.87 18.88 45.13
N SER A 376 15.11 19.89 44.29
CA SER A 376 16.13 20.93 44.53
C SER A 376 15.74 21.91 45.62
N GLU A 377 14.47 22.24 45.77
CA GLU A 377 14.06 23.22 46.81
C GLU A 377 13.92 22.57 48.21
N ARG A 378 13.45 21.34 48.29
CA ARG A 378 13.40 20.61 49.57
C ARG A 378 14.80 20.27 50.10
N GLU A 379 15.72 19.85 49.24
CA GLU A 379 17.13 19.61 49.67
C GLU A 379 17.88 20.88 50.04
N LYS A 380 17.58 22.03 49.41
CA LYS A 380 18.10 23.33 49.85
C LYS A 380 17.50 23.80 51.16
N MET A 381 16.22 23.64 51.39
CA MET A 381 15.56 23.97 52.64
C MET A 381 16.03 23.04 53.82
N GLU A 382 16.25 21.76 53.56
CA GLU A 382 16.78 20.86 54.59
C GLU A 382 18.25 21.15 54.93
N LYS A 383 19.09 21.50 53.94
CA LYS A 383 20.46 21.93 54.21
C LYS A 383 20.54 23.23 54.98
N THR A 384 19.66 24.19 54.66
CA THR A 384 19.60 25.46 55.42
C THR A 384 19.08 25.27 56.85
N LYS A 385 18.13 24.35 57.07
CA LYS A 385 17.65 24.01 58.44
C LYS A 385 18.69 23.22 59.25
N LYS A 386 19.54 22.41 58.62
CA LYS A 386 20.62 21.71 59.30
C LYS A 386 21.84 22.61 59.61
N ALA A 387 22.07 23.65 58.81
CA ALA A 387 23.10 24.65 59.11
C ALA A 387 22.70 25.54 60.30
N ALA A 388 21.43 26.01 60.34
CA ALA A 388 20.94 26.85 61.45
C ALA A 388 20.82 26.10 62.81
N LYS A 389 20.84 24.76 62.81
CA LYS A 389 20.81 23.96 64.04
C LYS A 389 22.18 23.62 64.61
N LYS A 390 23.29 23.99 63.90
CA LYS A 390 24.66 23.80 64.34
C LYS A 390 25.29 25.07 64.92
N GLU A 391 24.61 26.23 64.83
CA GLU A 391 25.05 27.51 65.34
C GLU A 391 24.24 27.99 66.59
N SER A 392 23.37 27.15 67.11
CA SER A 392 22.74 27.32 68.42
C SER A 392 23.17 26.18 69.32
#